data_b8b5e0445e2bbe847f09990fe9e216ce
#
_entry.id   b8b5e0445e2bbe847f09990fe9e216ce
#
_cell.length_a   1.000
_cell.length_b   1.000
_cell.length_c   1.000
_cell.angle_alpha   90.00
_cell.angle_beta   90.00
_cell.angle_gamma   90.00
#
_symmetry.space_group_name_H-M   'P 1'
#
loop_
_entity.id
_entity.type
_entity.pdbx_description
1 polymer ?
#
loop_
_entity_poly.entity_id
_entity_poly.type
_entity_poly.pdbx_seq_one_letter_code
_entity_poly.pdbx_strand_id
1 'polypeptide(L)'
;MSDFKIHRRDGDEVSVIELKGYLDAHTAPDLENAFQKLIYEKKYKIVVNCRDLSYISSAGLGVFMAYVEDIRNNKGDIKLTNMSTKVFNVFDLLTEPNRLLG
;
A
#
# COMPACT_ATOMS: atom_id res chain seq x y z
N MET A 1 2.37 1.80 21.70
CA MET A 1 2.35 2.98 20.82
C MET A 1 2.86 2.61 19.44
N SER A 2 2.18 3.05 18.42
CA SER A 2 2.56 2.70 17.06
C SER A 2 3.66 3.61 16.56
N ASP A 3 4.70 3.01 15.96
CA ASP A 3 5.75 3.78 15.30
C ASP A 3 5.54 3.83 13.79
N PHE A 4 4.30 3.65 13.36
CA PHE A 4 4.00 3.62 11.94
C PHE A 4 4.23 4.99 11.31
N LYS A 5 4.96 5.00 10.21
CA LYS A 5 5.28 6.21 9.47
C LYS A 5 5.15 5.98 7.98
N ILE A 6 4.73 7.03 7.30
CA ILE A 6 4.66 7.04 5.84
C ILE A 6 5.52 8.19 5.35
N HIS A 7 6.42 7.89 4.44
CA HIS A 7 7.25 8.89 3.80
C HIS A 7 6.95 8.90 2.30
N ARG A 8 6.61 10.06 1.77
CA ARG A 8 6.23 10.20 0.36
C ARG A 8 7.29 10.96 -0.41
N ARG A 9 7.62 10.45 -1.60
CA ARG A 9 8.50 11.14 -2.54
C ARG A 9 7.88 11.08 -3.92
N ASP A 10 7.75 12.22 -4.57
CA ASP A 10 7.20 12.29 -5.91
C ASP A 10 8.30 12.40 -6.94
N GLY A 11 8.26 11.53 -7.94
CA GLY A 11 9.08 11.66 -9.13
C GLY A 11 8.27 12.30 -10.25
N ASP A 12 8.84 12.32 -11.44
CA ASP A 12 8.17 12.94 -12.60
C ASP A 12 6.87 12.23 -12.97
N GLU A 13 6.88 10.91 -12.94
CA GLU A 13 5.71 10.12 -13.33
C GLU A 13 5.22 9.19 -12.23
N VAL A 14 6.04 8.88 -11.26
CA VAL A 14 5.75 7.89 -10.24
C VAL A 14 5.89 8.50 -8.86
N SER A 15 4.91 8.25 -8.00
CA SER A 15 4.98 8.63 -6.60
C SER A 15 5.34 7.40 -5.79
N VAL A 16 6.30 7.55 -4.87
CA VAL A 16 6.75 6.47 -4.00
C VAL A 16 6.31 6.78 -2.58
N ILE A 17 5.67 5.82 -1.92
CA ILE A 17 5.43 5.93 -0.49
C ILE A 17 6.18 4.79 0.20
N GLU A 18 6.89 5.15 1.25
CA GLU A 18 7.65 4.22 2.05
C GLU A 18 6.93 4.01 3.37
N LEU A 19 6.66 2.77 3.72
CA LEU A 19 5.96 2.44 4.95
C LEU A 19 6.96 1.90 5.97
N LYS A 20 6.81 2.32 7.22
CA LYS A 20 7.64 1.85 8.31
C LYS A 20 6.77 1.48 9.49
N GLY A 21 7.04 0.33 10.08
CA GLY A 21 6.38 -0.09 11.30
C GLY A 21 5.25 -1.08 11.07
N TYR A 22 4.16 -0.90 11.82
CA TYR A 22 3.05 -1.85 11.84
C TYR A 22 1.84 -1.25 11.16
N LEU A 23 1.36 -1.92 10.13
CA LEU A 23 0.14 -1.51 9.44
C LEU A 23 -1.01 -2.41 9.93
N ASP A 24 -1.81 -1.88 10.81
CA ASP A 24 -2.92 -2.60 11.43
C ASP A 24 -4.19 -1.73 11.39
N ALA A 25 -5.23 -2.15 12.09
CA ALA A 25 -6.50 -1.40 12.09
C ALA A 25 -6.34 0.01 12.64
N HIS A 26 -5.38 0.20 13.54
CA HIS A 26 -5.14 1.50 14.17
C HIS A 26 -4.44 2.48 13.22
N THR A 27 -3.55 1.97 12.37
CA THR A 27 -2.75 2.79 11.45
C THR A 27 -3.26 2.78 10.02
N ALA A 28 -4.16 1.87 9.68
CA ALA A 28 -4.74 1.82 8.35
C ALA A 28 -5.31 3.15 7.85
N PRO A 29 -5.98 3.97 8.71
CA PRO A 29 -6.48 5.27 8.27
C PRO A 29 -5.38 6.21 7.76
N ASP A 30 -4.17 6.10 8.28
CA ASP A 30 -3.06 6.93 7.80
C ASP A 30 -2.71 6.57 6.36
N LEU A 31 -2.73 5.28 6.03
CA LEU A 31 -2.47 4.83 4.68
C LEU A 31 -3.60 5.26 3.74
N GLU A 32 -4.84 5.17 4.19
CA GLU A 32 -5.98 5.65 3.41
C GLU A 32 -5.81 7.12 3.04
N ASN A 33 -5.44 7.94 4.04
CA ASN A 33 -5.24 9.37 3.81
C ASN A 33 -4.15 9.62 2.77
N ALA A 34 -3.09 8.83 2.80
CA ALA A 34 -2.00 8.97 1.84
C ALA A 34 -2.49 8.68 0.42
N PHE A 35 -3.25 7.61 0.25
CA PHE A 35 -3.82 7.28 -1.06
C PHE A 35 -4.83 8.33 -1.52
N GLN A 36 -5.68 8.80 -0.60
CA GLN A 36 -6.66 9.83 -0.96
C GLN A 36 -5.99 11.10 -1.44
N LYS A 37 -4.89 11.50 -0.82
CA LYS A 37 -4.14 12.66 -1.28
C LYS A 37 -3.57 12.46 -2.68
N LEU A 38 -3.01 11.28 -2.93
CA LEU A 38 -2.45 10.98 -4.24
C LEU A 38 -3.54 11.02 -5.32
N ILE A 39 -4.70 10.46 -5.04
CA ILE A 39 -5.83 10.47 -5.96
C ILE A 39 -6.33 11.90 -6.18
N TYR A 40 -6.43 12.69 -5.13
CA TYR A 40 -6.83 14.07 -5.23
C TYR A 40 -5.91 14.86 -6.14
N GLU A 41 -4.61 14.55 -6.10
CA GLU A 41 -3.60 15.21 -6.93
C GLU A 41 -3.44 14.54 -8.29
N LYS A 42 -4.30 13.56 -8.60
CA LYS A 42 -4.29 12.82 -9.87
C LYS A 42 -2.98 12.08 -10.11
N LYS A 43 -2.37 11.59 -9.05
CA LYS A 43 -1.15 10.80 -9.12
C LYS A 43 -1.51 9.33 -9.00
N TYR A 44 -1.59 8.67 -10.15
CA TYR A 44 -2.12 7.32 -10.22
C TYR A 44 -1.06 6.25 -10.44
N LYS A 45 0.20 6.63 -10.56
CA LYS A 45 1.30 5.67 -10.66
C LYS A 45 2.04 5.66 -9.32
N ILE A 46 1.79 4.63 -8.54
CA ILE A 46 2.21 4.59 -7.15
C ILE A 46 3.05 3.34 -6.89
N VAL A 47 4.19 3.54 -6.22
CA VAL A 47 5.01 2.44 -5.72
C VAL A 47 4.99 2.52 -4.20
N VAL A 48 4.68 1.41 -3.57
CA VAL A 48 4.72 1.32 -2.10
C VAL A 48 5.91 0.47 -1.71
N ASN A 49 6.90 1.09 -1.09
CA ASN A 49 8.09 0.42 -0.63
C ASN A 49 7.84 -0.13 0.78
N CYS A 50 7.85 -1.44 0.90
CA CYS A 50 7.53 -2.15 2.14
C CYS A 50 8.76 -2.64 2.88
N ARG A 51 9.95 -2.15 2.53
CA ARG A 51 11.18 -2.66 3.14
C ARG A 51 11.19 -2.56 4.66
N ASP A 52 10.68 -1.44 5.18
CA ASP A 52 10.67 -1.21 6.63
C ASP A 52 9.33 -1.52 7.28
N LEU A 53 8.41 -2.11 6.52
CA LEU A 53 7.13 -2.55 7.04
C LEU A 53 7.32 -3.88 7.77
N SER A 54 7.03 -3.88 9.07
CA SER A 54 7.28 -5.04 9.93
C SER A 54 6.09 -5.96 10.05
N TYR A 55 4.88 -5.43 9.80
CA TYR A 55 3.65 -6.20 10.01
C TYR A 55 2.51 -5.58 9.20
N ILE A 56 1.65 -6.43 8.69
CA ILE A 56 0.43 -6.00 8.03
C ILE A 56 -0.73 -6.87 8.52
N SER A 57 -1.84 -6.22 8.86
CA SER A 57 -3.06 -6.91 9.23
C SER A 57 -4.04 -6.97 8.07
N SER A 58 -5.14 -7.70 8.25
CA SER A 58 -6.19 -7.74 7.23
C SER A 58 -6.78 -6.35 6.97
N ALA A 59 -6.84 -5.49 8.01
CA ALA A 59 -7.33 -4.13 7.82
C ALA A 59 -6.41 -3.33 6.91
N GLY A 60 -5.09 -3.46 7.08
CA GLY A 60 -4.13 -2.81 6.21
C GLY A 60 -4.20 -3.33 4.79
N LEU A 61 -4.32 -4.65 4.65
CA LEU A 61 -4.46 -5.26 3.32
C LEU A 61 -5.73 -4.75 2.63
N GLY A 62 -6.82 -4.60 3.38
CA GLY A 62 -8.08 -4.10 2.85
C GLY A 62 -7.93 -2.71 2.23
N VAL A 63 -7.10 -1.86 2.81
CA VAL A 63 -6.84 -0.54 2.24
C VAL A 63 -6.20 -0.66 0.86
N PHE A 64 -5.19 -1.51 0.72
CA PHE A 64 -4.56 -1.73 -0.58
C PHE A 64 -5.57 -2.25 -1.60
N MET A 65 -6.38 -3.22 -1.21
CA MET A 65 -7.35 -3.81 -2.13
C MET A 65 -8.38 -2.80 -2.61
N ALA A 66 -8.84 -1.93 -1.70
CA ALA A 66 -9.82 -0.91 -2.05
C ALA A 66 -9.22 0.12 -3.01
N TYR A 67 -8.04 0.61 -2.71
CA TYR A 67 -7.46 1.70 -3.50
C TYR A 67 -6.81 1.25 -4.80
N VAL A 68 -6.33 0.01 -4.86
CA VAL A 68 -5.77 -0.48 -6.12
C VAL A 68 -6.82 -0.48 -7.22
N GLU A 69 -8.05 -0.82 -6.87
CA GLU A 69 -9.13 -0.82 -7.84
C GLU A 69 -9.42 0.58 -8.36
N ASP A 70 -9.54 1.56 -7.44
CA ASP A 70 -9.76 2.95 -7.82
C ASP A 70 -8.64 3.49 -8.71
N ILE A 71 -7.40 3.19 -8.33
CA ILE A 71 -6.23 3.65 -9.06
C ILE A 71 -6.21 3.05 -10.46
N ARG A 72 -6.51 1.77 -10.60
CA ARG A 72 -6.55 1.09 -11.89
C ARG A 72 -7.66 1.64 -12.78
N ASN A 73 -8.77 2.01 -12.19
CA ASN A 73 -9.87 2.63 -12.94
C ASN A 73 -9.48 3.98 -13.54
N ASN A 74 -8.44 4.60 -13.00
CA ASN A 74 -7.89 5.85 -13.51
C ASN A 74 -6.63 5.61 -14.36
N LYS A 75 -6.45 4.39 -14.85
CA LYS A 75 -5.34 4.00 -15.72
C LYS A 75 -3.99 4.03 -15.03
N GLY A 76 -3.98 3.92 -13.71
CA GLY A 76 -2.76 3.82 -12.94
C GLY A 76 -2.56 2.43 -12.37
N ASP A 77 -1.67 2.34 -11.41
CA ASP A 77 -1.44 1.09 -10.69
C ASP A 77 -0.72 1.37 -9.38
N ILE A 78 -0.83 0.43 -8.46
CA ILE A 78 -0.07 0.42 -7.22
C ILE A 78 0.80 -0.82 -7.25
N LYS A 79 2.10 -0.62 -7.12
CA LYS A 79 3.05 -1.73 -7.03
C LYS A 79 3.69 -1.77 -5.66
N LEU A 80 3.77 -2.96 -5.09
CA LEU A 80 4.38 -3.18 -3.79
C LEU A 80 5.78 -3.73 -4.00
N THR A 81 6.76 -3.13 -3.34
CA THR A 81 8.15 -3.54 -3.49
C THR A 81 8.76 -3.85 -2.13
N ASN A 82 9.79 -4.69 -2.15
CA ASN A 82 10.61 -5.00 -0.98
C ASN A 82 9.84 -5.56 0.20
N MET A 83 8.80 -6.34 -0.07
CA MET A 83 8.08 -7.02 1.00
C MET A 83 8.98 -8.08 1.65
N SER A 84 9.00 -8.11 2.99
CA SER A 84 9.64 -9.20 3.70
C SER A 84 8.83 -10.47 3.47
N THR A 85 9.46 -11.62 3.72
CA THR A 85 8.77 -12.91 3.61
C THR A 85 7.53 -12.93 4.51
N LYS A 86 7.65 -12.36 5.70
CA LYS A 86 6.55 -12.31 6.67
C LYS A 86 5.37 -11.52 6.13
N VAL A 87 5.62 -10.33 5.58
CA VAL A 87 4.57 -9.48 5.01
C VAL A 87 3.99 -10.13 3.77
N PHE A 88 4.83 -10.67 2.91
CA PHE A 88 4.38 -11.35 1.71
C PHE A 88 3.46 -12.52 2.04
N ASN A 89 3.78 -13.29 3.07
CA ASN A 89 2.96 -14.42 3.46
C ASN A 89 1.57 -14.00 3.92
N VAL A 90 1.45 -12.83 4.58
CA VAL A 90 0.14 -12.31 4.98
C VAL A 90 -0.68 -11.98 3.74
N PHE A 91 -0.07 -11.32 2.76
CA PHE A 91 -0.74 -11.05 1.49
C PHE A 91 -1.21 -12.34 0.82
N ASP A 92 -0.34 -13.33 0.78
CA ASP A 92 -0.63 -14.59 0.12
C ASP A 92 -1.75 -15.36 0.80
N LEU A 93 -1.79 -15.31 2.14
CA LEU A 93 -2.85 -16.01 2.90
C LEU A 93 -4.19 -15.32 2.83
N LEU A 94 -4.19 -13.99 2.78
CA LEU A 94 -5.43 -13.21 2.83
C LEU A 94 -6.00 -12.87 1.46
N THR A 95 -5.24 -13.10 0.40
CA THR A 95 -5.71 -12.90 -0.96
C THR A 95 -5.65 -14.22 -1.71
N GLU A 96 -6.63 -14.47 -2.54
CA GLU A 96 -6.60 -15.67 -3.35
C GLU A 96 -5.53 -15.52 -4.43
N PRO A 97 -4.70 -16.55 -4.64
CA PRO A 97 -3.67 -16.50 -5.67
C PRO A 97 -4.18 -16.08 -7.05
N ASN A 98 -5.37 -16.52 -7.39
CA ASN A 98 -5.96 -16.19 -8.68
C ASN A 98 -6.17 -14.69 -8.88
N ARG A 99 -6.45 -13.98 -7.81
CA ARG A 99 -6.65 -12.55 -7.90
C ARG A 99 -5.34 -11.80 -8.10
N LEU A 100 -4.28 -12.32 -7.49
CA LEU A 100 -2.96 -11.70 -7.62
C LEU A 100 -2.36 -11.94 -8.99
N LEU A 101 -2.71 -13.06 -9.60
CA LEU A 101 -2.18 -13.46 -10.88
C LEU A 101 -3.07 -13.03 -12.04
N GLY A 102 -4.32 -12.78 -11.73
CA GLY A 102 -5.31 -12.48 -12.76
C GLY A 102 -5.30 -11.07 -13.26
#